data_ed4b6b18d9fa0b2c27ddab839940dbfa
#
_entry.id   ed4b6b18d9fa0b2c27ddab839940dbfa
#
_cell.length_a   1.000
_cell.length_b   1.000
_cell.length_c   1.000
_cell.angle_alpha   90.00
_cell.angle_beta   90.00
_cell.angle_gamma   90.00
#
_symmetry.space_group_name_H-M   'P 1'
#
loop_
_entity.id
_entity.type
_entity.pdbx_description
1 polymer ?
#
loop_
_entity_poly.entity_id
_entity_poly.type
_entity_poly.pdbx_seq_one_letter_code
_entity_poly.pdbx_strand_id
1 'polypeptide(L)'
;EERRRDADVEQPAQHHQPLPVGQLRRRHRAGEHVERGRAQQHDLHNTFDEQLIKDAEDALLRKTPVQLAYTINNTQRTIGTRLSYEISSRHGQQGLPEDSIRVQFSGSAGQSFAAFGASGLRFNVQGDANDYFGKGLSGAVLSLSPDARSGFVAEHNIILGNVALYGATSGAAY
;
A
#
# COMPACT_ATOMS: atom_id res chain seq x y z
N GLU A 1 -15.05 -37.82 -62.94
CA GLU A 1 -14.92 -36.70 -61.99
C GLU A 1 -15.22 -37.19 -60.58
N GLU A 2 -14.16 -37.58 -59.90
CA GLU A 2 -14.14 -38.31 -58.64
C GLU A 2 -13.87 -37.37 -57.48
N ARG A 3 -14.89 -37.15 -56.67
CA ARG A 3 -14.72 -36.35 -55.44
C ARG A 3 -14.10 -37.26 -54.37
N ARG A 4 -12.88 -36.95 -54.00
CA ARG A 4 -12.27 -37.53 -52.80
C ARG A 4 -12.90 -36.90 -51.55
N ARG A 5 -13.45 -37.77 -50.71
CA ARG A 5 -13.88 -37.41 -49.36
C ARG A 5 -12.66 -37.57 -48.44
N ASP A 6 -12.20 -36.46 -47.89
CA ASP A 6 -11.23 -36.49 -46.82
C ASP A 6 -11.94 -36.92 -45.54
N ALA A 7 -11.46 -38.02 -44.96
CA ALA A 7 -11.96 -38.54 -43.70
C ALA A 7 -11.25 -37.77 -42.56
N ASP A 8 -12.05 -37.04 -41.77
CA ASP A 8 -11.62 -36.45 -40.53
C ASP A 8 -11.28 -37.56 -39.54
N VAL A 9 -10.00 -37.67 -39.21
CA VAL A 9 -9.50 -38.53 -38.12
C VAL A 9 -9.67 -37.78 -36.82
N GLU A 10 -10.75 -38.08 -36.10
CA GLU A 10 -10.90 -37.65 -34.71
C GLU A 10 -9.79 -38.23 -33.84
N GLN A 11 -8.95 -37.36 -33.32
CA GLN A 11 -8.00 -37.75 -32.25
C GLN A 11 -8.77 -37.92 -30.93
N PRO A 12 -8.57 -39.04 -30.22
CA PRO A 12 -9.24 -39.22 -28.95
C PRO A 12 -8.73 -38.21 -27.90
N ALA A 13 -9.69 -37.56 -27.25
CA ALA A 13 -9.44 -36.63 -26.15
C ALA A 13 -8.58 -37.31 -25.06
N GLN A 14 -7.41 -36.76 -24.80
CA GLN A 14 -6.57 -37.17 -23.67
C GLN A 14 -7.29 -36.80 -22.37
N HIS A 15 -7.83 -37.81 -21.69
CA HIS A 15 -8.31 -37.66 -20.33
C HIS A 15 -7.17 -37.25 -19.42
N HIS A 16 -7.12 -35.97 -19.04
CA HIS A 16 -6.29 -35.51 -17.93
C HIS A 16 -6.88 -36.11 -16.64
N GLN A 17 -6.27 -37.16 -16.14
CA GLN A 17 -6.53 -37.64 -14.78
C GLN A 17 -5.94 -36.62 -13.81
N PRO A 18 -6.71 -36.11 -12.85
CA PRO A 18 -6.17 -35.25 -11.81
C PRO A 18 -5.19 -36.05 -10.95
N LEU A 19 -3.99 -35.50 -10.75
CA LEU A 19 -2.97 -36.11 -9.88
C LEU A 19 -3.49 -36.23 -8.45
N PRO A 20 -3.30 -37.36 -7.78
CA PRO A 20 -3.78 -37.56 -6.41
C PRO A 20 -3.15 -36.53 -5.47
N VAL A 21 -3.99 -35.87 -4.65
CA VAL A 21 -3.66 -34.78 -3.71
C VAL A 21 -2.49 -35.11 -2.76
N GLY A 22 -2.18 -36.40 -2.57
CA GLY A 22 -1.05 -36.86 -1.76
C GLY A 22 0.34 -36.67 -2.37
N GLN A 23 0.44 -36.44 -3.70
CA GLN A 23 1.75 -36.31 -4.36
C GLN A 23 2.25 -34.84 -4.40
N LEU A 24 1.38 -33.87 -4.17
CA LEU A 24 1.76 -32.45 -4.07
C LEU A 24 2.53 -32.11 -2.78
N ARG A 25 2.47 -32.95 -1.75
CA ARG A 25 3.17 -32.71 -0.47
C ARG A 25 4.64 -33.16 -0.43
N ARG A 26 5.20 -33.78 -1.47
CA ARG A 26 6.55 -34.33 -1.44
C ARG A 26 7.62 -33.58 -2.24
N ARG A 27 7.39 -32.32 -2.59
CA ARG A 27 8.42 -31.48 -3.22
C ARG A 27 8.85 -30.27 -2.39
N HIS A 28 8.55 -30.25 -1.10
CA HIS A 28 9.42 -29.52 -0.20
C HIS A 28 10.61 -30.45 0.12
N ARG A 29 11.63 -30.45 -0.73
CA ARG A 29 12.98 -30.74 -0.26
C ARG A 29 13.14 -29.84 0.95
N ALA A 30 13.44 -30.42 2.11
CA ALA A 30 13.99 -29.70 3.23
C ALA A 30 15.07 -28.80 2.62
N GLY A 31 14.81 -27.48 2.56
CA GLY A 31 15.72 -26.55 1.93
C GLY A 31 17.05 -26.71 2.63
N GLU A 32 18.10 -26.95 1.88
CA GLU A 32 19.44 -26.64 2.35
C GLU A 32 19.32 -25.25 2.98
N HIS A 33 19.56 -25.15 4.27
CA HIS A 33 19.71 -23.88 4.95
C HIS A 33 20.84 -23.16 4.23
N VAL A 34 20.48 -22.27 3.30
CA VAL A 34 21.45 -21.33 2.76
C VAL A 34 21.85 -20.49 3.95
N GLU A 35 23.00 -20.81 4.54
CA GLU A 35 23.58 -19.97 5.56
C GLU A 35 23.71 -18.58 4.96
N ARG A 36 22.99 -17.62 5.56
CA ARG A 36 23.09 -16.23 5.16
C ARG A 36 24.49 -15.77 5.53
N GLY A 37 25.39 -15.74 4.57
CA GLY A 37 26.79 -15.35 4.77
C GLY A 37 27.00 -13.90 5.21
N ARG A 38 25.91 -13.10 5.32
CA ARG A 38 25.91 -11.73 5.83
C ARG A 38 24.57 -11.41 6.51
N ALA A 39 24.63 -10.89 7.72
CA ALA A 39 23.47 -10.27 8.34
C ALA A 39 23.02 -9.06 7.49
N GLN A 40 21.75 -9.00 7.15
CA GLN A 40 21.17 -7.80 6.53
C GLN A 40 21.09 -6.69 7.59
N GLN A 41 21.71 -5.56 7.31
CA GLN A 41 21.49 -4.35 8.07
C GLN A 41 20.24 -3.67 7.50
N HIS A 42 19.14 -3.72 8.27
CA HIS A 42 17.94 -2.98 7.98
C HIS A 42 17.98 -1.70 8.81
N ASP A 43 18.32 -0.58 8.21
CA ASP A 43 18.26 0.72 8.86
C ASP A 43 16.80 1.23 8.89
N LEU A 44 15.97 0.56 9.68
CA LEU A 44 14.56 0.89 9.84
C LEU A 44 14.32 2.00 10.88
N HIS A 45 15.37 2.43 11.59
CA HIS A 45 15.28 3.40 12.66
C HIS A 45 15.38 4.86 12.17
N ASN A 46 15.62 5.09 10.89
CA ASN A 46 15.73 6.41 10.29
C ASN A 46 14.65 6.70 9.24
N THR A 47 13.49 6.09 9.39
CA THR A 47 12.38 6.36 8.48
C THR A 47 11.60 7.59 8.92
N PHE A 48 10.97 8.27 7.98
CA PHE A 48 10.09 9.41 8.27
C PHE A 48 8.98 9.05 9.27
N ASP A 49 8.48 7.83 9.22
CA ASP A 49 7.43 7.35 10.11
C ASP A 49 7.86 7.28 11.58
N GLU A 50 9.16 7.16 11.90
CA GLU A 50 9.64 7.26 13.28
C GLU A 50 9.33 8.63 13.89
N GLN A 51 9.60 9.69 13.12
CA GLN A 51 9.27 11.05 13.56
C GLN A 51 7.76 11.22 13.67
N LEU A 52 7.02 10.72 12.68
CA LEU A 52 5.55 10.82 12.65
C LEU A 52 4.92 10.10 13.85
N ILE A 53 5.40 8.90 14.19
CA ILE A 53 4.93 8.12 15.35
C ILE A 53 5.21 8.86 16.64
N LYS A 54 6.40 9.42 16.79
CA LYS A 54 6.79 10.20 17.96
C LYS A 54 5.91 11.43 18.14
N ASP A 55 5.69 12.19 17.07
CA ASP A 55 4.89 13.42 17.14
C ASP A 55 3.39 13.13 17.31
N ALA A 56 2.94 11.91 16.97
CA ALA A 56 1.58 11.44 17.17
C ALA A 56 1.37 10.67 18.49
N GLU A 57 2.35 10.64 19.40
CA GLU A 57 2.33 9.81 20.61
C GLU A 57 1.10 10.08 21.50
N ASP A 58 0.71 11.34 21.66
CA ASP A 58 -0.47 11.70 22.45
C ASP A 58 -1.78 11.12 21.90
N ALA A 59 -1.89 11.08 20.57
CA ALA A 59 -3.05 10.45 19.94
C ALA A 59 -3.00 8.92 20.09
N LEU A 60 -1.83 8.31 19.95
CA LEU A 60 -1.64 6.86 20.07
C LEU A 60 -1.90 6.34 21.49
N LEU A 61 -1.45 7.06 22.52
CA LEU A 61 -1.52 6.61 23.90
C LEU A 61 -2.75 7.13 24.66
N ARG A 62 -3.15 8.38 24.42
CA ARG A 62 -4.18 9.09 25.18
C ARG A 62 -5.43 9.40 24.38
N LYS A 63 -5.43 9.10 23.07
CA LYS A 63 -6.50 9.48 22.11
C LYS A 63 -6.74 11.00 22.08
N THR A 64 -5.74 11.80 22.44
CA THR A 64 -5.77 13.24 22.31
C THR A 64 -5.50 13.62 20.87
N PRO A 65 -6.41 14.34 20.17
CA PRO A 65 -6.18 14.69 18.77
C PRO A 65 -4.92 15.52 18.59
N VAL A 66 -4.15 15.22 17.53
CA VAL A 66 -2.95 15.96 17.14
C VAL A 66 -3.07 16.50 15.73
N GLN A 67 -2.44 17.66 15.48
CA GLN A 67 -2.31 18.25 14.15
C GLN A 67 -0.85 18.50 13.85
N LEU A 68 -0.37 17.95 12.75
CA LEU A 68 1.03 17.98 12.37
C LEU A 68 1.16 18.54 10.95
N ALA A 69 2.34 19.09 10.63
CA ALA A 69 2.64 19.59 9.29
C ALA A 69 4.09 19.27 8.92
N TYR A 70 4.29 18.79 7.69
CA TYR A 70 5.61 18.41 7.18
C TYR A 70 5.80 18.78 5.72
N THR A 71 7.05 19.07 5.38
CA THR A 71 7.48 19.09 3.98
C THR A 71 8.09 17.74 3.64
N ILE A 72 7.66 17.16 2.53
CA ILE A 72 8.07 15.83 2.08
C ILE A 72 8.62 15.86 0.67
N ASN A 73 9.36 14.82 0.33
CA ASN A 73 9.82 14.58 -1.03
C ASN A 73 9.65 13.10 -1.41
N ASN A 74 9.74 12.79 -2.68
CA ASN A 74 9.45 11.46 -3.23
C ASN A 74 10.47 10.36 -2.86
N THR A 75 11.56 10.68 -2.20
CA THR A 75 12.49 9.67 -1.65
C THR A 75 11.96 9.04 -0.37
N GLN A 76 11.05 9.73 0.32
CA GLN A 76 10.37 9.26 1.52
C GLN A 76 9.19 8.39 1.11
N ARG A 77 9.40 7.08 1.08
CA ARG A 77 8.40 6.10 0.67
C ARG A 77 7.59 5.59 1.85
N THR A 78 6.40 5.09 1.59
CA THR A 78 5.52 4.41 2.55
C THR A 78 5.17 5.22 3.80
N ILE A 79 5.19 6.56 3.70
CA ILE A 79 4.79 7.44 4.81
C ILE A 79 3.39 7.04 5.31
N GLY A 80 3.26 6.90 6.63
CA GLY A 80 2.02 6.56 7.31
C GLY A 80 1.77 5.05 7.47
N THR A 81 2.56 4.19 6.81
CA THR A 81 2.37 2.72 6.90
C THR A 81 2.73 2.19 8.29
N ARG A 82 3.86 2.61 8.85
CA ARG A 82 4.26 2.20 10.21
C ARG A 82 3.38 2.84 11.27
N LEU A 83 2.97 4.09 11.08
CA LEU A 83 1.99 4.73 11.97
C LEU A 83 0.66 3.95 11.96
N SER A 84 0.20 3.49 10.80
CA SER A 84 -1.00 2.65 10.70
C SER A 84 -0.84 1.30 11.40
N TYR A 85 0.36 0.71 11.35
CA TYR A 85 0.69 -0.49 12.12
C TYR A 85 0.60 -0.22 13.63
N GLU A 86 1.15 0.90 14.14
CA GLU A 86 1.07 1.28 15.55
C GLU A 86 -0.38 1.48 16.01
N ILE A 87 -1.20 2.09 15.17
CA ILE A 87 -2.64 2.24 15.47
C ILE A 87 -3.30 0.86 15.55
N SER A 88 -3.12 0.02 14.53
CA SER A 88 -3.78 -1.28 14.46
C SER A 88 -3.32 -2.23 15.55
N SER A 89 -2.04 -2.22 15.93
CA SER A 89 -1.50 -3.07 16.99
C SER A 89 -2.01 -2.67 18.38
N ARG A 90 -2.28 -1.38 18.61
CA ARG A 90 -2.76 -0.86 19.91
C ARG A 90 -4.29 -0.83 20.02
N HIS A 91 -4.98 -0.55 18.93
CA HIS A 91 -6.41 -0.26 18.92
C HIS A 91 -7.24 -1.25 18.08
N GLY A 92 -6.60 -2.27 17.49
CA GLY A 92 -7.27 -3.29 16.68
C GLY A 92 -7.88 -2.73 15.40
N GLN A 93 -8.90 -3.40 14.89
CA GLN A 93 -9.57 -3.04 13.64
C GLN A 93 -10.33 -1.71 13.71
N GLN A 94 -10.76 -1.30 14.88
CA GLN A 94 -11.50 -0.05 15.06
C GLN A 94 -10.62 1.19 14.90
N GLY A 95 -9.30 1.03 15.12
CA GLY A 95 -8.36 2.13 15.05
C GLY A 95 -8.61 3.22 16.08
N LEU A 96 -8.29 4.45 15.73
CA LEU A 96 -8.55 5.65 16.53
C LEU A 96 -9.87 6.32 16.11
N PRO A 97 -10.45 7.16 16.98
CA PRO A 97 -11.56 8.03 16.59
C PRO A 97 -11.23 8.86 15.35
N GLU A 98 -12.25 9.24 14.58
CA GLU A 98 -12.05 10.06 13.38
C GLU A 98 -11.23 11.32 13.70
N ASP A 99 -10.30 11.65 12.78
CA ASP A 99 -9.46 12.84 12.89
C ASP A 99 -8.54 12.92 14.11
N SER A 100 -8.25 11.79 14.75
CA SER A 100 -7.32 11.77 15.89
C SER A 100 -5.90 12.21 15.51
N ILE A 101 -5.48 11.91 14.28
CA ILE A 101 -4.18 12.33 13.75
C ILE A 101 -4.41 13.00 12.40
N ARG A 102 -4.29 14.32 12.37
CA ARG A 102 -4.39 15.12 11.15
C ARG A 102 -3.00 15.58 10.75
N VAL A 103 -2.62 15.30 9.52
CA VAL A 103 -1.31 15.70 9.01
C VAL A 103 -1.45 16.42 7.69
N GLN A 104 -0.87 17.61 7.64
CA GLN A 104 -0.71 18.38 6.40
C GLN A 104 0.68 18.12 5.82
N PHE A 105 0.74 17.62 4.62
CA PHE A 105 1.98 17.43 3.86
C PHE A 105 2.08 18.43 2.72
N SER A 106 3.28 18.97 2.48
CA SER A 106 3.58 19.81 1.34
C SER A 106 4.74 19.21 0.56
N GLY A 107 4.60 19.04 -0.75
CA GLY A 107 5.61 18.48 -1.64
C GLY A 107 5.16 17.23 -2.35
N SER A 108 6.13 16.38 -2.75
CA SER A 108 5.89 15.17 -3.53
C SER A 108 5.85 13.94 -2.63
N ALA A 109 4.71 13.29 -2.52
CA ALA A 109 4.57 12.05 -1.77
C ALA A 109 5.22 10.88 -2.52
N GLY A 110 6.12 10.17 -1.85
CA GLY A 110 6.81 9.01 -2.43
C GLY A 110 5.89 7.80 -2.61
N GLN A 111 6.45 6.76 -3.21
CA GLN A 111 5.77 5.50 -3.51
C GLN A 111 5.03 4.93 -2.28
N SER A 112 3.79 4.46 -2.50
CA SER A 112 2.96 3.82 -1.48
C SER A 112 2.67 4.72 -0.26
N PHE A 113 2.52 6.02 -0.49
CA PHE A 113 2.09 6.96 0.56
C PHE A 113 0.75 6.49 1.16
N ALA A 114 0.64 6.51 2.48
CA ALA A 114 -0.50 6.08 3.26
C ALA A 114 -0.95 4.63 2.97
N ALA A 115 -0.03 3.74 2.56
CA ALA A 115 -0.37 2.34 2.38
C ALA A 115 -0.88 1.75 3.70
N PHE A 116 -2.00 1.01 3.62
CA PHE A 116 -2.72 0.42 4.76
C PHE A 116 -3.21 1.44 5.79
N GLY A 117 -3.47 2.68 5.37
CA GLY A 117 -3.89 3.77 6.23
C GLY A 117 -5.06 3.39 7.14
N ALA A 118 -4.83 3.43 8.46
CA ALA A 118 -5.79 2.98 9.47
C ALA A 118 -6.80 4.07 9.85
N SER A 119 -7.93 3.67 10.42
CA SER A 119 -8.95 4.59 10.94
C SER A 119 -8.37 5.56 11.98
N GLY A 120 -8.79 6.81 11.91
CA GLY A 120 -8.33 7.91 12.76
C GLY A 120 -7.25 8.78 12.15
N LEU A 121 -6.70 8.37 10.99
CA LEU A 121 -5.76 9.18 10.21
C LEU A 121 -6.49 10.04 9.18
N ARG A 122 -6.11 11.32 9.11
CA ARG A 122 -6.43 12.21 8.01
C ARG A 122 -5.15 12.83 7.47
N PHE A 123 -4.80 12.49 6.25
CA PHE A 123 -3.61 12.98 5.56
C PHE A 123 -4.02 13.87 4.39
N ASN A 124 -3.58 15.11 4.41
CA ASN A 124 -3.78 16.05 3.32
C ASN A 124 -2.43 16.31 2.65
N VAL A 125 -2.32 16.04 1.36
CA VAL A 125 -1.12 16.30 0.56
C VAL A 125 -1.39 17.48 -0.36
N GLN A 126 -0.57 18.50 -0.26
CA GLN A 126 -0.54 19.64 -1.17
C GLN A 126 0.70 19.52 -2.05
N GLY A 127 0.50 19.07 -3.28
CA GLY A 127 1.57 18.75 -4.21
C GLY A 127 1.18 17.63 -5.18
N ASP A 128 1.99 16.59 -5.21
CA ASP A 128 1.76 15.40 -6.03
C ASP A 128 2.07 14.11 -5.28
N ALA A 129 1.72 12.97 -5.84
CA ALA A 129 1.99 11.67 -5.26
C ALA A 129 2.40 10.65 -6.33
N ASN A 130 3.36 9.80 -5.97
CA ASN A 130 3.80 8.68 -6.79
C ASN A 130 2.79 7.53 -6.77
N ASP A 131 3.15 6.40 -7.39
CA ASP A 131 2.29 5.21 -7.51
C ASP A 131 1.89 4.62 -6.15
N TYR A 132 0.78 3.87 -6.16
CA TYR A 132 0.25 3.13 -5.01
C TYR A 132 -0.18 4.03 -3.83
N PHE A 133 -0.58 5.27 -4.09
CA PHE A 133 -1.18 6.14 -3.08
C PHE A 133 -2.40 5.45 -2.44
N GLY A 134 -2.43 5.36 -1.12
CA GLY A 134 -3.51 4.72 -0.38
C GLY A 134 -3.69 3.22 -0.65
N LYS A 135 -2.65 2.50 -1.12
CA LYS A 135 -2.72 1.05 -1.32
C LYS A 135 -3.18 0.35 -0.05
N GLY A 136 -4.23 -0.50 -0.17
CA GLY A 136 -4.77 -1.23 0.97
C GLY A 136 -5.39 -0.33 2.04
N LEU A 137 -5.84 0.89 1.68
CA LEU A 137 -6.46 1.83 2.61
C LEU A 137 -7.51 1.13 3.47
N SER A 138 -7.44 1.33 4.78
CA SER A 138 -8.23 0.59 5.77
C SER A 138 -8.81 1.54 6.83
N GLY A 139 -9.46 2.61 6.39
CA GLY A 139 -10.21 3.54 7.24
C GLY A 139 -9.68 4.96 7.31
N ALA A 140 -8.46 5.25 6.83
CA ALA A 140 -7.95 6.61 6.79
C ALA A 140 -8.69 7.49 5.76
N VAL A 141 -8.60 8.80 5.96
CA VAL A 141 -9.06 9.81 5.00
C VAL A 141 -7.86 10.49 4.37
N LEU A 142 -7.80 10.45 3.05
CA LEU A 142 -6.72 11.04 2.26
C LEU A 142 -7.25 12.16 1.39
N SER A 143 -6.47 13.21 1.20
CA SER A 143 -6.73 14.20 0.15
C SER A 143 -5.42 14.56 -0.56
N LEU A 144 -5.52 14.81 -1.86
CA LEU A 144 -4.41 15.25 -2.68
C LEU A 144 -4.86 16.44 -3.52
N SER A 145 -4.18 17.55 -3.39
CA SER A 145 -4.44 18.76 -4.17
C SER A 145 -3.13 19.34 -4.71
N PRO A 146 -3.15 20.02 -5.86
CA PRO A 146 -1.97 20.72 -6.35
C PRO A 146 -1.43 21.71 -5.34
N ASP A 147 -0.13 21.99 -5.37
CA ASP A 147 0.44 23.12 -4.62
C ASP A 147 -0.24 24.42 -5.08
N ALA A 148 -0.73 25.21 -4.14
CA ALA A 148 -1.42 26.47 -4.43
C ALA A 148 -0.56 27.47 -5.25
N ARG A 149 0.76 27.28 -5.23
CA ARG A 149 1.72 28.08 -6.03
C ARG A 149 1.93 27.53 -7.43
N SER A 150 1.33 26.37 -7.76
CA SER A 150 1.43 25.79 -9.11
C SER A 150 0.68 26.67 -10.09
N GLY A 151 1.35 27.12 -11.14
CA GLY A 151 0.75 27.95 -12.18
C GLY A 151 -0.05 27.18 -13.24
N PHE A 152 -0.35 25.90 -13.01
CA PHE A 152 -1.07 25.07 -13.97
C PHE A 152 -2.56 24.91 -13.61
N VAL A 153 -3.34 24.57 -14.60
CA VAL A 153 -4.77 24.22 -14.41
C VAL A 153 -4.85 22.77 -13.97
N ALA A 154 -5.41 22.52 -12.77
CA ALA A 154 -5.42 21.21 -12.12
C ALA A 154 -6.06 20.12 -13.00
N GLU A 155 -7.16 20.44 -13.69
CA GLU A 155 -7.91 19.51 -14.54
C GLU A 155 -7.14 19.07 -15.79
N HIS A 156 -6.07 19.79 -16.15
CA HIS A 156 -5.25 19.49 -17.31
C HIS A 156 -3.93 18.80 -16.95
N ASN A 157 -3.72 18.49 -15.67
CA ASN A 157 -2.45 17.95 -15.19
C ASN A 157 -2.66 16.74 -14.26
N ILE A 158 -1.74 15.80 -14.35
CA ILE A 158 -1.72 14.60 -13.49
C ILE A 158 -0.89 14.93 -12.26
N ILE A 159 -1.48 14.78 -11.08
CA ILE A 159 -0.82 14.94 -9.78
C ILE A 159 -0.72 13.62 -8.99
N LEU A 160 -1.29 12.55 -9.52
CA LEU A 160 -1.34 11.24 -8.88
C LEU A 160 -0.80 10.18 -9.81
N GLY A 161 0.10 9.36 -9.32
CA GLY A 161 0.65 8.22 -10.05
C GLY A 161 -0.36 7.08 -10.25
N ASN A 162 0.12 5.97 -10.80
CA ASN A 162 -0.70 4.82 -11.15
C ASN A 162 -1.11 3.99 -9.92
N VAL A 163 -2.15 3.16 -10.12
CA VAL A 163 -2.57 2.13 -9.14
C VAL A 163 -2.93 2.71 -7.77
N ALA A 164 -3.53 3.90 -7.75
CA ALA A 164 -4.05 4.48 -6.53
C ALA A 164 -5.16 3.60 -5.92
N LEU A 165 -5.21 3.53 -4.59
CA LEU A 165 -6.21 2.81 -3.80
C LEU A 165 -6.29 1.30 -4.10
N TYR A 166 -5.26 0.69 -4.69
CA TYR A 166 -5.25 -0.74 -4.98
C TYR A 166 -5.50 -1.57 -3.71
N GLY A 167 -6.55 -2.39 -3.72
CA GLY A 167 -6.92 -3.22 -2.59
C GLY A 167 -7.46 -2.45 -1.37
N ALA A 168 -7.88 -1.18 -1.52
CA ALA A 168 -8.54 -0.43 -0.46
C ALA A 168 -9.86 -1.08 -0.06
N THR A 169 -10.14 -1.16 1.23
CA THR A 169 -11.32 -1.83 1.78
C THR A 169 -12.26 -0.85 2.50
N SER A 170 -11.72 0.24 3.02
CA SER A 170 -12.50 1.28 3.71
C SER A 170 -11.70 2.59 3.78
N GLY A 171 -12.37 3.68 4.17
CA GLY A 171 -11.81 5.02 4.20
C GLY A 171 -12.33 5.89 3.06
N ALA A 172 -11.70 7.03 2.84
CA ALA A 172 -12.05 7.97 1.76
C ALA A 172 -10.80 8.59 1.14
N ALA A 173 -10.89 8.95 -0.16
CA ALA A 173 -9.85 9.69 -0.86
C ALA A 173 -10.48 10.77 -1.76
N TYR A 174 -9.90 11.95 -1.78
CA TYR A 174 -10.39 13.13 -2.51
C TYR A 174 -9.30 13.73 -3.35
#